data_85a713e81965c03f580ced02187aeab3
#
_entry.id   85a713e81965c03f580ced02187aeab3
#
_cell.length_a   1.000
_cell.length_b   1.000
_cell.length_c   1.000
_cell.angle_alpha   90.00
_cell.angle_beta   90.00
_cell.angle_gamma   90.00
#
_symmetry.space_group_name_H-M   'P 1'
#
loop_
_entity.id
_entity.type
_entity.pdbx_description
1 polymer ?
#
loop_
_entity_poly.entity_id
_entity_poly.type
_entity_poly.pdbx_seq_one_letter_code
_entity_poly.pdbx_strand_id
1 'polypeptide(L)'
;MFRNKIVLEEKFRLNVERLLYALVFTMVFEGLIRKLLPSAVGLLIFFLKDIFCITGLYFITKAFAKPNVQRNPFFNLRKIFFFVFLPPLIVTNFYDPSLVLFALKQYLLYMILALLVPLAFVPAKIERFKKFFFFFSLTVIPTTLVAVLQNSLPANHWLNQSVDGQSLEAFSAGGLLRVSSTFSFTGQYSWFLNVVCVILAVSFCLPIKRDNIIIKKIAPLLPLVISVCLAVGAFITGGRTAVLGCGLVLFLGFIFAVIKAPQKIITRGLILMAVMGLSLTALRIAKPEFFKVYDLRSEDKKDETHSEEVEGRILKDMFGWTVWIAEQDMIPFLFGNGLGVMSNGAEKISSYARDVRMQGISTESEIDSTAWEGGMYLVLIWFGMRIWVIIRCIGLWRQARDTNTIIAMSFLLGYITVIGFYGALSRQPPIAIWFWLSIGCFVALYYYDKSLQSSNA
;
A
#
# COMPACT_ATOMS: atom_id res chain seq x y z
N MET A 1 -20.36 29.54 -2.36
CA MET A 1 -19.38 29.52 -1.24
C MET A 1 -18.03 28.93 -1.59
N PHE A 2 -17.72 28.66 -2.88
CA PHE A 2 -16.46 28.03 -3.35
C PHE A 2 -15.49 29.01 -4.06
N ARG A 3 -15.74 30.32 -4.04
CA ARG A 3 -14.97 31.30 -4.84
C ARG A 3 -13.67 31.82 -4.21
N ASN A 4 -13.43 31.59 -2.93
CA ASN A 4 -12.18 32.01 -2.29
C ASN A 4 -11.19 30.83 -2.18
N LYS A 5 -10.82 30.26 -3.34
CA LYS A 5 -9.75 29.26 -3.41
C LYS A 5 -8.41 29.97 -3.24
N ILE A 6 -7.67 29.63 -2.19
CA ILE A 6 -6.25 29.96 -2.14
C ILE A 6 -5.56 29.33 -3.32
N VAL A 7 -5.04 30.18 -4.09
CA VAL A 7 -3.97 29.87 -5.03
C VAL A 7 -2.70 29.66 -4.18
N LEU A 8 -2.48 28.41 -3.70
CA LEU A 8 -1.12 28.02 -3.32
C LEU A 8 -0.27 28.32 -4.54
N GLU A 9 0.86 29.00 -4.33
CA GLU A 9 1.80 29.32 -5.39
C GLU A 9 2.08 28.07 -6.24
N GLU A 10 2.06 28.19 -7.53
CA GLU A 10 2.27 27.03 -8.42
C GLU A 10 3.60 26.31 -8.12
N LYS A 11 4.63 27.07 -7.78
CA LYS A 11 5.92 26.56 -7.35
C LYS A 11 5.82 25.65 -6.12
N PHE A 12 5.00 26.01 -5.13
CA PHE A 12 4.77 25.19 -3.95
C PHE A 12 4.14 23.84 -4.30
N ARG A 13 3.12 23.84 -5.15
CA ARG A 13 2.45 22.61 -5.60
C ARG A 13 3.35 21.71 -6.43
N LEU A 14 4.16 22.29 -7.30
CA LEU A 14 5.16 21.56 -8.06
C LEU A 14 6.18 20.87 -7.16
N ASN A 15 6.60 21.51 -6.08
CA ASN A 15 7.51 20.91 -5.13
C ASN A 15 6.87 19.73 -4.39
N VAL A 16 5.60 19.85 -3.99
CA VAL A 16 4.85 18.73 -3.37
C VAL A 16 4.66 17.59 -4.37
N GLU A 17 4.32 17.90 -5.62
CA GLU A 17 4.20 16.92 -6.69
C GLU A 17 5.52 16.18 -6.92
N ARG A 18 6.65 16.89 -7.04
CA ARG A 18 7.99 16.29 -7.18
C ARG A 18 8.35 15.38 -6.01
N LEU A 19 7.98 15.79 -4.79
CA LEU A 19 8.18 14.97 -3.58
C LEU A 19 7.42 13.65 -3.67
N LEU A 20 6.17 13.67 -4.16
CA LEU A 20 5.37 12.45 -4.36
C LEU A 20 5.95 11.52 -5.43
N TYR A 21 6.44 12.08 -6.55
CA TYR A 21 7.15 11.28 -7.56
C TYR A 21 8.43 10.64 -7.00
N ALA A 22 9.22 11.42 -6.24
CA ALA A 22 10.44 10.92 -5.60
C ALA A 22 10.12 9.83 -4.57
N LEU A 23 9.06 10.00 -3.78
CA LEU A 23 8.61 8.99 -2.82
C LEU A 23 8.23 7.69 -3.53
N VAL A 24 7.38 7.74 -4.57
CA VAL A 24 6.97 6.55 -5.32
C VAL A 24 8.18 5.86 -5.95
N PHE A 25 9.08 6.63 -6.57
CA PHE A 25 10.31 6.10 -7.15
C PHE A 25 11.16 5.37 -6.10
N THR A 26 11.41 6.03 -4.98
CA THR A 26 12.18 5.43 -3.87
C THR A 26 11.53 4.17 -3.35
N MET A 27 10.22 4.19 -3.12
CA MET A 27 9.49 3.02 -2.63
C MET A 27 9.56 1.82 -3.57
N VAL A 28 9.57 2.06 -4.88
CA VAL A 28 9.63 0.99 -5.89
C VAL A 28 11.05 0.43 -6.05
N PHE A 29 12.07 1.27 -5.95
CA PHE A 29 13.45 0.89 -6.27
C PHE A 29 14.39 0.78 -5.06
N GLU A 30 13.90 1.07 -3.84
CA GLU A 30 14.70 1.05 -2.60
C GLU A 30 15.49 -0.25 -2.43
N GLY A 31 14.83 -1.40 -2.59
CA GLY A 31 15.47 -2.69 -2.36
C GLY A 31 16.60 -2.97 -3.35
N LEU A 32 16.40 -2.67 -4.63
CA LEU A 32 17.42 -2.84 -5.67
C LEU A 32 18.61 -1.88 -5.44
N ILE A 33 18.33 -0.60 -5.17
CA ILE A 33 19.37 0.40 -4.91
C ILE A 33 20.21 -0.01 -3.69
N ARG A 34 19.58 -0.49 -2.63
CA ARG A 34 20.27 -0.96 -1.40
C ARG A 34 21.15 -2.19 -1.65
N LYS A 35 20.75 -3.09 -2.53
CA LYS A 35 21.58 -4.25 -2.92
C LYS A 35 22.83 -3.85 -3.71
N LEU A 36 22.81 -2.72 -4.42
CA LEU A 36 23.90 -2.21 -5.22
C LEU A 36 24.89 -1.32 -4.44
N LEU A 37 24.53 -0.89 -3.24
CA LEU A 37 25.29 0.08 -2.45
C LEU A 37 25.87 -0.53 -1.19
N PRO A 38 26.97 -0.01 -0.65
CA PRO A 38 27.48 -0.40 0.65
C PRO A 38 26.41 -0.24 1.75
N SER A 39 26.45 -1.09 2.78
CA SER A 39 25.41 -1.17 3.82
C SER A 39 25.11 0.17 4.52
N ALA A 40 26.15 0.99 4.78
CA ALA A 40 25.98 2.31 5.39
C ALA A 40 25.15 3.28 4.50
N VAL A 41 25.41 3.29 3.18
CA VAL A 41 24.64 4.08 2.22
C VAL A 41 23.24 3.48 2.02
N GLY A 42 23.14 2.14 2.03
CA GLY A 42 21.87 1.42 1.98
C GLY A 42 20.93 1.80 3.13
N LEU A 43 21.48 2.06 4.32
CA LEU A 43 20.72 2.52 5.47
C LEU A 43 20.15 3.94 5.26
N LEU A 44 20.89 4.86 4.64
CA LEU A 44 20.40 6.19 4.27
C LEU A 44 19.23 6.08 3.27
N ILE A 45 19.35 5.23 2.28
CA ILE A 45 18.27 4.98 1.30
C ILE A 45 17.02 4.41 1.99
N PHE A 46 17.19 3.53 2.98
CA PHE A 46 16.08 3.00 3.77
C PHE A 46 15.28 4.10 4.49
N PHE A 47 15.94 5.13 5.02
CA PHE A 47 15.27 6.25 5.69
C PHE A 47 14.78 7.35 4.73
N LEU A 48 15.12 7.30 3.45
CA LEU A 48 14.79 8.35 2.49
C LEU A 48 13.26 8.57 2.37
N LYS A 49 12.48 7.50 2.42
CA LYS A 49 11.00 7.58 2.46
C LYS A 49 10.48 8.35 3.67
N ASP A 50 11.14 8.18 4.82
CA ASP A 50 10.77 8.87 6.06
C ASP A 50 11.11 10.36 5.97
N ILE A 51 12.28 10.68 5.39
CA ILE A 51 12.70 12.06 5.11
C ILE A 51 11.71 12.76 4.18
N PHE A 52 11.24 12.08 3.13
CA PHE A 52 10.21 12.62 2.25
C PHE A 52 8.89 12.86 2.98
N CYS A 53 8.51 11.97 3.87
CA CYS A 53 7.33 12.15 4.69
C CYS A 53 7.49 13.33 5.67
N ILE A 54 8.61 13.48 6.34
CA ILE A 54 8.90 14.62 7.22
C ILE A 54 8.90 15.94 6.41
N THR A 55 9.50 15.94 5.24
CA THR A 55 9.44 17.08 4.31
C THR A 55 8.00 17.38 3.90
N GLY A 56 7.18 16.35 3.67
CA GLY A 56 5.76 16.48 3.43
C GLY A 56 5.01 17.14 4.59
N LEU A 57 5.36 16.81 5.83
CA LEU A 57 4.81 17.44 7.02
C LEU A 57 5.09 18.96 7.05
N TYR A 58 6.30 19.37 6.67
CA TYR A 58 6.64 20.78 6.53
C TYR A 58 5.78 21.50 5.49
N PHE A 59 5.53 20.88 4.33
CA PHE A 59 4.61 21.44 3.34
C PHE A 59 3.17 21.54 3.85
N ILE A 60 2.70 20.54 4.57
CA ILE A 60 1.37 20.54 5.17
C ILE A 60 1.24 21.68 6.19
N THR A 61 2.19 21.84 7.09
CA THR A 61 2.14 22.92 8.10
C THR A 61 2.13 24.30 7.43
N LYS A 62 2.95 24.52 6.41
CA LYS A 62 2.92 25.78 5.63
C LYS A 62 1.59 26.01 4.90
N ALA A 63 1.00 24.97 4.32
CA ALA A 63 -0.27 25.10 3.62
C ALA A 63 -1.42 25.45 4.58
N PHE A 64 -1.50 24.75 5.71
CA PHE A 64 -2.60 24.91 6.67
C PHE A 64 -2.44 26.12 7.62
N ALA A 65 -1.28 26.77 7.62
CA ALA A 65 -1.12 28.09 8.25
C ALA A 65 -1.90 29.20 7.51
N LYS A 66 -2.30 28.98 6.25
CA LYS A 66 -3.09 29.92 5.46
C LYS A 66 -4.59 29.75 5.75
N PRO A 67 -5.33 30.83 6.11
CA PRO A 67 -6.71 30.74 6.64
C PRO A 67 -7.75 30.16 5.68
N ASN A 68 -7.47 30.10 4.41
CA ASN A 68 -8.38 29.71 3.35
C ASN A 68 -8.09 28.36 2.68
N VAL A 69 -7.23 27.51 3.20
CA VAL A 69 -7.02 26.16 2.66
C VAL A 69 -8.24 25.30 2.96
N GLN A 70 -8.80 24.68 1.94
CA GLN A 70 -9.95 23.78 2.09
C GLN A 70 -9.58 22.64 3.06
N ARG A 71 -10.32 22.52 4.15
CA ARG A 71 -10.06 21.51 5.18
C ARG A 71 -10.25 20.11 4.59
N ASN A 72 -9.16 19.36 4.51
CA ASN A 72 -9.20 17.95 4.13
C ASN A 72 -10.09 17.18 5.13
N PRO A 73 -10.96 16.25 4.67
CA PRO A 73 -11.82 15.44 5.53
C PRO A 73 -11.08 14.69 6.65
N PHE A 74 -9.79 14.40 6.44
CA PHE A 74 -8.91 13.70 7.38
C PHE A 74 -7.98 14.63 8.18
N PHE A 75 -8.15 15.95 8.07
CA PHE A 75 -7.22 16.90 8.72
C PHE A 75 -7.14 16.73 10.23
N ASN A 76 -8.27 16.51 10.88
CA ASN A 76 -8.31 16.36 12.34
C ASN A 76 -7.89 14.97 12.80
N LEU A 77 -7.89 13.97 11.93
CA LEU A 77 -7.54 12.60 12.25
C LEU A 77 -6.16 12.52 12.93
N ARG A 78 -5.16 13.19 12.37
CA ARG A 78 -3.80 13.20 12.93
C ARG A 78 -3.74 13.74 14.35
N LYS A 79 -4.49 14.81 14.66
CA LYS A 79 -4.52 15.40 16.00
C LYS A 79 -5.19 14.44 16.99
N ILE A 80 -6.35 13.91 16.61
CA ILE A 80 -7.07 12.93 17.44
C ILE A 80 -6.16 11.73 17.71
N PHE A 81 -5.52 11.21 16.67
CA PHE A 81 -4.63 10.07 16.77
C PHE A 81 -3.44 10.33 17.69
N PHE A 82 -2.80 11.49 17.57
CA PHE A 82 -1.67 11.84 18.46
C PHE A 82 -2.09 11.75 19.93
N PHE A 83 -3.22 12.35 20.31
CA PHE A 83 -3.70 12.30 21.69
C PHE A 83 -4.09 10.88 22.13
N VAL A 84 -4.68 10.12 21.23
CA VAL A 84 -5.11 8.75 21.51
C VAL A 84 -3.92 7.79 21.62
N PHE A 85 -2.82 8.06 20.94
CA PHE A 85 -1.58 7.27 21.06
C PHE A 85 -0.72 7.64 22.29
N LEU A 86 -1.04 8.71 23.01
CA LEU A 86 -0.25 9.13 24.18
C LEU A 86 -0.14 8.03 25.26
N PRO A 87 -1.21 7.34 25.69
CA PRO A 87 -1.09 6.33 26.73
C PRO A 87 -0.11 5.20 26.36
N PRO A 88 -0.24 4.51 25.24
CA PRO A 88 0.72 3.46 24.88
C PRO A 88 2.12 4.01 24.54
N LEU A 89 2.27 5.27 24.11
CA LEU A 89 3.58 5.90 23.95
C LEU A 89 4.26 6.15 25.29
N ILE A 90 3.51 6.54 26.32
CA ILE A 90 4.03 6.70 27.68
C ILE A 90 4.52 5.35 28.20
N VAL A 91 3.72 4.29 28.05
CA VAL A 91 4.12 2.93 28.43
C VAL A 91 5.39 2.50 27.67
N THR A 92 5.44 2.74 26.36
CA THR A 92 6.62 2.46 25.55
C THR A 92 7.87 3.16 26.06
N ASN A 93 7.76 4.42 26.46
CA ASN A 93 8.87 5.21 27.00
C ASN A 93 9.41 4.62 28.30
N PHE A 94 8.58 3.97 29.12
CA PHE A 94 9.03 3.29 30.34
C PHE A 94 9.83 2.02 30.02
N TYR A 95 9.48 1.29 28.94
CA TYR A 95 10.22 0.10 28.53
C TYR A 95 11.51 0.47 27.79
N ASP A 96 11.42 1.31 26.76
CA ASP A 96 12.57 1.78 26.00
C ASP A 96 12.25 3.08 25.24
N PRO A 97 12.84 4.23 25.63
CA PRO A 97 12.61 5.51 24.96
C PRO A 97 12.97 5.52 23.46
N SER A 98 13.90 4.66 23.02
CA SER A 98 14.30 4.59 21.61
C SER A 98 13.17 4.11 20.71
N LEU A 99 12.25 3.31 21.23
CA LEU A 99 11.09 2.79 20.51
C LEU A 99 10.02 3.85 20.24
N VAL A 100 9.96 4.94 21.04
CA VAL A 100 8.96 6.00 20.89
C VAL A 100 9.03 6.64 19.50
N LEU A 101 10.24 6.94 19.00
CA LEU A 101 10.41 7.50 17.65
C LEU A 101 10.01 6.50 16.57
N PHE A 102 10.30 5.23 16.78
CA PHE A 102 9.90 4.16 15.89
C PHE A 102 8.38 4.02 15.82
N ALA A 103 7.71 4.05 16.97
CA ALA A 103 6.27 4.02 17.09
C ALA A 103 5.59 5.20 16.36
N LEU A 104 6.08 6.42 16.59
CA LEU A 104 5.58 7.62 15.91
C LEU A 104 5.72 7.52 14.39
N LYS A 105 6.84 6.99 13.91
CA LYS A 105 7.05 6.73 12.48
C LYS A 105 6.02 5.76 11.93
N GLN A 106 5.83 4.62 12.57
CA GLN A 106 5.00 3.55 12.06
C GLN A 106 3.51 3.87 12.07
N TYR A 107 3.02 4.40 13.18
CA TYR A 107 1.59 4.62 13.38
C TYR A 107 1.11 5.98 12.85
N LEU A 108 1.96 7.02 12.84
CA LEU A 108 1.51 8.39 12.58
C LEU A 108 2.13 9.05 11.35
N LEU A 109 3.40 8.78 11.05
CA LEU A 109 4.12 9.55 10.03
C LEU A 109 3.48 9.45 8.65
N TYR A 110 3.12 8.25 8.21
CA TYR A 110 2.64 8.03 6.85
C TYR A 110 1.21 8.51 6.60
N MET A 111 0.42 8.80 7.66
CA MET A 111 -0.92 9.40 7.55
C MET A 111 -0.92 10.74 6.83
N ILE A 112 0.22 11.43 6.81
CA ILE A 112 0.35 12.72 6.13
C ILE A 112 0.07 12.65 4.64
N LEU A 113 0.27 11.48 4.00
CA LEU A 113 0.04 11.30 2.58
C LEU A 113 -1.41 11.52 2.19
N ALA A 114 -2.35 11.19 3.08
CA ALA A 114 -3.78 11.51 2.89
C ALA A 114 -4.04 13.02 2.78
N LEU A 115 -3.17 13.85 3.35
CA LEU A 115 -3.25 15.31 3.30
C LEU A 115 -2.38 15.90 2.19
N LEU A 116 -1.23 15.29 1.91
CA LEU A 116 -0.22 15.80 0.99
C LEU A 116 -0.66 15.67 -0.48
N VAL A 117 -1.26 14.53 -0.86
CA VAL A 117 -1.69 14.28 -2.25
C VAL A 117 -2.70 15.32 -2.73
N PRO A 118 -3.78 15.65 -2.00
CA PRO A 118 -4.71 16.70 -2.42
C PRO A 118 -4.11 18.10 -2.50
N LEU A 119 -2.99 18.37 -1.78
CA LEU A 119 -2.26 19.64 -1.91
C LEU A 119 -1.48 19.73 -3.22
N ALA A 120 -0.93 18.62 -3.71
CA ALA A 120 -0.22 18.56 -4.99
C ALA A 120 -1.19 18.72 -6.16
N PHE A 121 -2.29 17.94 -6.13
CA PHE A 121 -3.21 17.78 -7.25
C PHE A 121 -4.52 18.54 -7.01
N VAL A 122 -4.56 19.80 -7.46
CA VAL A 122 -5.79 20.60 -7.44
C VAL A 122 -6.74 20.19 -8.54
N PRO A 123 -8.05 20.36 -8.32
CA PRO A 123 -9.09 20.03 -9.31
C PRO A 123 -8.83 20.60 -10.70
N ALA A 124 -8.43 21.89 -10.80
CA ALA A 124 -8.17 22.55 -12.08
C ALA A 124 -7.00 21.93 -12.89
N LYS A 125 -6.17 21.09 -12.29
CA LYS A 125 -4.98 20.48 -12.92
C LYS A 125 -5.05 18.95 -12.89
N ILE A 126 -6.22 18.38 -13.15
CA ILE A 126 -6.46 16.93 -13.19
C ILE A 126 -5.50 16.19 -14.13
N GLU A 127 -5.02 16.84 -15.20
CA GLU A 127 -4.07 16.24 -16.13
C GLU A 127 -2.72 15.90 -15.46
N ARG A 128 -2.27 16.67 -14.46
CA ARG A 128 -1.08 16.33 -13.67
C ARG A 128 -1.32 15.09 -12.81
N PHE A 129 -2.50 14.99 -12.21
CA PHE A 129 -2.89 13.82 -11.43
C PHE A 129 -2.95 12.55 -12.30
N LYS A 130 -3.51 12.65 -13.50
CA LYS A 130 -3.50 11.57 -14.48
C LYS A 130 -2.09 11.15 -14.88
N LYS A 131 -1.18 12.13 -15.08
CA LYS A 131 0.23 11.86 -15.35
C LYS A 131 0.91 11.13 -14.19
N PHE A 132 0.59 11.49 -12.95
CA PHE A 132 1.08 10.80 -11.77
C PHE A 132 0.62 9.34 -11.72
N PHE A 133 -0.66 9.05 -11.95
CA PHE A 133 -1.15 7.68 -12.04
C PHE A 133 -0.50 6.90 -13.17
N PHE A 134 -0.33 7.54 -14.32
CA PHE A 134 0.33 6.92 -15.47
C PHE A 134 1.79 6.56 -15.15
N PHE A 135 2.55 7.49 -14.58
CA PHE A 135 3.91 7.24 -14.11
C PHE A 135 3.95 6.07 -13.12
N PHE A 136 3.06 6.08 -12.15
CA PHE A 136 2.98 5.02 -11.15
C PHE A 136 2.72 3.65 -11.82
N SER A 137 1.77 3.58 -12.72
CA SER A 137 1.48 2.34 -13.48
C SER A 137 2.67 1.85 -14.31
N LEU A 138 3.44 2.77 -14.89
CA LEU A 138 4.64 2.42 -15.68
C LEU A 138 5.73 1.74 -14.85
N THR A 139 5.80 1.97 -13.56
CA THR A 139 6.83 1.36 -12.72
C THR A 139 6.70 -0.17 -12.63
N VAL A 140 5.54 -0.74 -12.99
CA VAL A 140 5.38 -2.20 -13.03
C VAL A 140 6.25 -2.85 -14.11
N ILE A 141 6.57 -2.15 -15.19
CA ILE A 141 7.37 -2.71 -16.29
C ILE A 141 8.79 -3.05 -15.80
N PRO A 142 9.59 -2.08 -15.30
CA PRO A 142 10.93 -2.41 -14.82
C PRO A 142 10.91 -3.37 -13.63
N THR A 143 9.92 -3.31 -12.74
CA THR A 143 9.83 -4.26 -11.63
C THR A 143 9.58 -5.68 -12.13
N THR A 144 8.70 -5.87 -13.10
CA THR A 144 8.45 -7.19 -13.68
C THR A 144 9.66 -7.72 -14.45
N LEU A 145 10.37 -6.86 -15.19
CA LEU A 145 11.61 -7.27 -15.88
C LEU A 145 12.67 -7.77 -14.90
N VAL A 146 12.86 -7.07 -13.77
CA VAL A 146 13.77 -7.53 -12.70
C VAL A 146 13.28 -8.83 -12.09
N ALA A 147 11.97 -9.00 -11.86
CA ALA A 147 11.42 -10.25 -11.33
C ALA A 147 11.65 -11.45 -12.28
N VAL A 148 11.46 -11.26 -13.58
CA VAL A 148 11.74 -12.29 -14.61
C VAL A 148 13.24 -12.63 -14.62
N LEU A 149 14.10 -11.63 -14.53
CA LEU A 149 15.55 -11.84 -14.44
C LEU A 149 15.92 -12.62 -13.18
N GLN A 150 15.38 -12.27 -12.02
CA GLN A 150 15.60 -13.01 -10.77
C GLN A 150 15.19 -14.48 -10.88
N ASN A 151 14.06 -14.76 -11.51
CA ASN A 151 13.56 -16.12 -11.68
C ASN A 151 14.45 -16.99 -12.60
N SER A 152 15.21 -16.35 -13.50
CA SER A 152 16.13 -17.06 -14.41
C SER A 152 17.54 -17.24 -13.82
N LEU A 153 17.86 -16.59 -12.71
CA LEU A 153 19.16 -16.61 -12.07
C LEU A 153 19.20 -17.61 -10.90
N PRO A 154 20.36 -18.20 -10.59
CA PRO A 154 20.49 -19.12 -9.47
C PRO A 154 20.22 -18.42 -8.12
N ALA A 155 19.81 -19.20 -7.12
CA ALA A 155 19.42 -18.67 -5.79
C ALA A 155 20.53 -17.90 -5.08
N ASN A 156 21.79 -18.31 -5.30
CA ASN A 156 22.97 -17.64 -4.71
C ASN A 156 23.40 -16.35 -5.43
N HIS A 157 22.75 -15.98 -6.55
CA HIS A 157 23.06 -14.75 -7.24
C HIS A 157 22.71 -13.54 -6.36
N TRP A 158 23.56 -12.48 -6.35
CA TRP A 158 23.38 -11.28 -5.50
C TRP A 158 21.99 -10.64 -5.60
N LEU A 159 21.39 -10.69 -6.78
CA LEU A 159 20.04 -10.16 -7.02
C LEU A 159 18.96 -10.95 -6.24
N ASN A 160 19.23 -12.24 -5.99
CA ASN A 160 18.35 -13.18 -5.27
C ASN A 160 18.65 -13.27 -3.76
N GLN A 161 19.55 -12.44 -3.27
CA GLN A 161 19.83 -12.31 -1.83
C GLN A 161 18.99 -11.20 -1.21
N SER A 162 18.83 -11.21 0.11
CA SER A 162 18.27 -10.10 0.87
C SER A 162 19.20 -8.88 0.81
N VAL A 163 18.72 -7.73 1.27
CA VAL A 163 19.56 -6.52 1.39
C VAL A 163 20.74 -6.71 2.35
N ASP A 164 20.58 -7.61 3.32
CA ASP A 164 21.65 -7.96 4.30
C ASP A 164 22.54 -9.13 3.81
N GLY A 165 22.43 -9.52 2.53
CA GLY A 165 23.24 -10.57 1.91
C GLY A 165 22.84 -12.01 2.28
N GLN A 166 21.75 -12.21 3.01
CA GLN A 166 21.26 -13.55 3.36
C GLN A 166 20.53 -14.19 2.19
N SER A 167 20.64 -15.50 2.04
CA SER A 167 19.89 -16.27 1.04
C SER A 167 18.38 -16.14 1.28
N LEU A 168 17.62 -15.94 0.20
CA LEU A 168 16.15 -15.97 0.24
C LEU A 168 15.59 -17.40 0.07
N GLU A 169 16.42 -18.45 0.13
CA GLU A 169 15.99 -19.85 -0.02
C GLU A 169 14.96 -20.27 1.04
N ALA A 170 15.04 -19.72 2.25
CA ALA A 170 14.04 -19.94 3.29
C ALA A 170 12.62 -19.56 2.86
N PHE A 171 12.47 -18.72 1.83
CA PHE A 171 11.20 -18.30 1.26
C PHE A 171 10.88 -19.00 -0.07
N SER A 172 11.65 -20.05 -0.45
CA SER A 172 11.39 -20.84 -1.64
C SER A 172 10.13 -21.69 -1.50
N ALA A 173 9.56 -22.11 -2.62
CA ALA A 173 8.46 -23.07 -2.68
C ALA A 173 8.81 -24.13 -3.71
N GLY A 174 8.84 -25.39 -3.32
CA GLY A 174 9.24 -26.50 -4.20
C GLY A 174 10.63 -26.31 -4.85
N GLY A 175 11.60 -25.73 -4.12
CA GLY A 175 12.94 -25.43 -4.62
C GLY A 175 13.03 -24.22 -5.57
N LEU A 176 11.91 -23.53 -5.84
CA LEU A 176 11.89 -22.32 -6.65
C LEU A 176 11.82 -21.07 -5.77
N LEU A 177 12.69 -20.11 -6.05
CA LEU A 177 12.81 -18.87 -5.29
C LEU A 177 11.61 -17.98 -5.51
N ARG A 178 11.09 -17.37 -4.42
CA ARG A 178 10.09 -16.32 -4.48
C ARG A 178 10.76 -14.97 -4.73
N VAL A 179 10.55 -14.40 -5.90
CA VAL A 179 11.22 -13.17 -6.31
C VAL A 179 10.72 -11.95 -5.53
N SER A 180 11.65 -11.06 -5.20
CA SER A 180 11.38 -9.78 -4.54
C SER A 180 11.39 -8.60 -5.51
N SER A 181 11.79 -8.82 -6.77
CA SER A 181 11.95 -7.77 -7.77
C SER A 181 12.89 -6.66 -7.27
N THR A 182 12.50 -5.42 -7.43
CA THR A 182 13.26 -4.23 -6.96
C THR A 182 13.07 -3.92 -5.48
N PHE A 183 12.27 -4.73 -4.78
CA PHE A 183 11.96 -4.56 -3.35
C PHE A 183 12.92 -5.35 -2.47
N SER A 184 12.98 -4.99 -1.19
CA SER A 184 13.82 -5.68 -0.20
C SER A 184 13.29 -7.07 0.14
N PHE A 185 11.98 -7.31 -0.03
CA PHE A 185 11.30 -8.55 0.36
C PHE A 185 10.12 -8.87 -0.57
N THR A 186 9.84 -10.16 -0.77
CA THR A 186 8.79 -10.66 -1.68
C THR A 186 7.38 -10.14 -1.32
N GLY A 187 7.08 -10.02 -0.03
CA GLY A 187 5.80 -9.49 0.44
C GLY A 187 5.57 -8.05 0.00
N GLN A 188 6.62 -7.21 0.03
CA GLN A 188 6.52 -5.81 -0.40
C GLN A 188 6.20 -5.70 -1.90
N TYR A 189 6.79 -6.56 -2.72
CA TYR A 189 6.48 -6.63 -4.15
C TYR A 189 5.03 -7.05 -4.37
N SER A 190 4.52 -8.05 -3.65
CA SER A 190 3.11 -8.47 -3.73
C SER A 190 2.14 -7.33 -3.40
N TRP A 191 2.39 -6.58 -2.35
CA TRP A 191 1.57 -5.42 -1.97
C TRP A 191 1.66 -4.26 -2.97
N PHE A 192 2.84 -4.04 -3.57
CA PHE A 192 3.00 -3.07 -4.65
C PHE A 192 2.15 -3.44 -5.86
N LEU A 193 2.11 -4.71 -6.26
CA LEU A 193 1.27 -5.17 -7.38
C LEU A 193 -0.22 -4.90 -7.11
N ASN A 194 -0.68 -5.08 -5.88
CA ASN A 194 -2.08 -4.80 -5.51
C ASN A 194 -2.43 -3.32 -5.68
N VAL A 195 -1.55 -2.39 -5.28
CA VAL A 195 -1.82 -0.96 -5.46
C VAL A 195 -1.71 -0.54 -6.92
N VAL A 196 -0.74 -1.06 -7.67
CA VAL A 196 -0.59 -0.74 -9.11
C VAL A 196 -1.79 -1.24 -9.90
N CYS A 197 -2.34 -2.40 -9.55
CA CYS A 197 -3.55 -2.95 -10.14
C CYS A 197 -4.72 -1.95 -10.08
N VAL A 198 -4.91 -1.34 -8.92
CA VAL A 198 -5.94 -0.30 -8.71
C VAL A 198 -5.61 0.99 -9.44
N ILE A 199 -4.37 1.45 -9.37
CA ILE A 199 -3.94 2.67 -10.08
C ILE A 199 -4.12 2.52 -11.58
N LEU A 200 -3.86 1.34 -12.13
CA LEU A 200 -4.12 1.02 -13.53
C LEU A 200 -5.62 1.10 -13.84
N ALA A 201 -6.48 0.49 -13.01
CA ALA A 201 -7.93 0.56 -13.19
C ALA A 201 -8.45 2.03 -13.14
N VAL A 202 -7.94 2.84 -12.21
CA VAL A 202 -8.23 4.27 -12.14
C VAL A 202 -7.75 5.02 -13.38
N SER A 203 -6.56 4.69 -13.89
CA SER A 203 -6.01 5.30 -15.11
C SER A 203 -6.89 5.07 -16.35
N PHE A 204 -7.53 3.89 -16.44
CA PHE A 204 -8.51 3.60 -17.50
C PHE A 204 -9.77 4.45 -17.38
N CYS A 205 -10.20 4.78 -16.17
CA CYS A 205 -11.40 5.58 -15.94
C CYS A 205 -11.17 7.07 -16.23
N LEU A 206 -9.94 7.54 -16.07
CA LEU A 206 -9.54 8.94 -16.25
C LEU A 206 -8.67 9.12 -17.51
N PRO A 207 -9.23 9.09 -18.72
CA PRO A 207 -8.47 9.12 -19.96
C PRO A 207 -7.64 10.40 -20.07
N ILE A 208 -6.38 10.27 -20.48
CA ILE A 208 -5.48 11.39 -20.72
C ILE A 208 -5.80 11.98 -22.11
N LYS A 209 -5.95 13.31 -22.20
CA LYS A 209 -5.98 13.99 -23.50
C LYS A 209 -4.60 13.81 -24.17
N ARG A 210 -4.62 13.35 -25.40
CA ARG A 210 -3.41 13.00 -26.15
C ARG A 210 -3.34 13.89 -27.37
N ASP A 211 -2.50 14.90 -27.29
CA ASP A 211 -2.33 15.86 -28.37
C ASP A 211 -1.28 15.39 -29.42
N ASN A 212 -0.42 14.42 -29.04
CA ASN A 212 0.61 13.91 -29.91
C ASN A 212 0.17 12.63 -30.67
N ILE A 213 0.35 12.62 -32.00
CA ILE A 213 -0.06 11.54 -32.91
C ILE A 213 0.63 10.21 -32.58
N ILE A 214 1.94 10.24 -32.25
CA ILE A 214 2.71 9.04 -31.90
C ILE A 214 2.18 8.43 -30.60
N ILE A 215 1.91 9.28 -29.62
CA ILE A 215 1.32 8.85 -28.34
C ILE A 215 -0.07 8.27 -28.57
N LYS A 216 -0.87 8.80 -29.48
CA LYS A 216 -2.19 8.24 -29.84
C LYS A 216 -2.11 6.80 -30.36
N LYS A 217 -1.07 6.46 -31.14
CA LYS A 217 -0.90 5.11 -31.70
C LYS A 217 -0.41 4.08 -30.67
N ILE A 218 0.53 4.46 -29.82
CA ILE A 218 1.14 3.56 -28.82
C ILE A 218 0.28 3.44 -27.55
N ALA A 219 -0.46 4.47 -27.24
CA ALA A 219 -1.21 4.59 -26.00
C ALA A 219 -2.28 3.51 -25.74
N PRO A 220 -2.97 2.90 -26.71
CA PRO A 220 -3.86 1.77 -26.42
C PRO A 220 -3.10 0.48 -26.09
N LEU A 221 -1.87 0.30 -26.58
CA LEU A 221 -1.04 -0.88 -26.32
C LEU A 221 -0.41 -0.85 -24.91
N LEU A 222 -0.12 0.34 -24.40
CA LEU A 222 0.59 0.50 -23.14
C LEU A 222 -0.17 -0.06 -21.92
N PRO A 223 -1.48 0.19 -21.74
CA PRO A 223 -2.25 -0.47 -20.71
C PRO A 223 -2.24 -1.99 -20.81
N LEU A 224 -2.25 -2.54 -22.02
CA LEU A 224 -2.13 -3.99 -22.25
C LEU A 224 -0.77 -4.51 -21.77
N VAL A 225 0.33 -3.83 -22.16
CA VAL A 225 1.68 -4.18 -21.70
C VAL A 225 1.78 -4.12 -20.17
N ILE A 226 1.25 -3.07 -19.56
CA ILE A 226 1.23 -2.91 -18.10
C ILE A 226 0.41 -4.05 -17.45
N SER A 227 -0.75 -4.40 -18.01
CA SER A 227 -1.59 -5.50 -17.50
C SER A 227 -0.88 -6.86 -17.60
N VAL A 228 -0.18 -7.12 -18.70
CA VAL A 228 0.62 -8.34 -18.87
C VAL A 228 1.77 -8.37 -17.87
N CYS A 229 2.51 -7.28 -17.72
CA CYS A 229 3.58 -7.18 -16.72
C CYS A 229 3.05 -7.38 -15.28
N LEU A 230 1.89 -6.80 -14.95
CA LEU A 230 1.24 -6.99 -13.67
C LEU A 230 0.88 -8.45 -13.42
N ALA A 231 0.31 -9.13 -14.42
CA ALA A 231 -0.05 -10.53 -14.35
C ALA A 231 1.20 -11.43 -14.18
N VAL A 232 2.22 -11.24 -15.02
CA VAL A 232 3.50 -11.95 -14.89
C VAL A 232 4.09 -11.74 -13.51
N GLY A 233 4.17 -10.48 -13.06
CA GLY A 233 4.67 -10.13 -11.73
C GLY A 233 3.90 -10.84 -10.61
N ALA A 234 2.56 -10.88 -10.69
CA ALA A 234 1.74 -11.49 -9.67
C ALA A 234 1.99 -13.01 -9.52
N PHE A 235 2.10 -13.73 -10.63
CA PHE A 235 2.32 -15.19 -10.60
C PHE A 235 3.78 -15.55 -10.26
N ILE A 236 4.75 -14.83 -10.83
CA ILE A 236 6.18 -15.13 -10.63
C ILE A 236 6.64 -14.89 -9.18
N THR A 237 5.93 -14.07 -8.39
CA THR A 237 6.20 -13.93 -6.94
C THR A 237 5.95 -15.22 -6.17
N GLY A 238 5.15 -16.14 -6.71
CA GLY A 238 4.61 -17.29 -5.96
C GLY A 238 3.78 -16.89 -4.74
N GLY A 239 3.45 -15.60 -4.60
CA GLY A 239 2.71 -15.05 -3.47
C GLY A 239 1.20 -15.06 -3.71
N ARG A 240 0.42 -15.79 -2.87
CA ARG A 240 -1.04 -15.72 -2.94
C ARG A 240 -1.57 -14.31 -2.76
N THR A 241 -0.94 -13.52 -1.90
CA THR A 241 -1.28 -12.10 -1.68
C THR A 241 -1.17 -11.28 -2.95
N ALA A 242 -0.25 -11.61 -3.88
CA ALA A 242 -0.14 -10.91 -5.14
C ALA A 242 -1.36 -11.20 -6.05
N VAL A 243 -1.70 -12.48 -6.24
CA VAL A 243 -2.79 -12.89 -7.15
C VAL A 243 -4.17 -12.63 -6.53
N LEU A 244 -4.42 -13.20 -5.35
CA LEU A 244 -5.71 -13.07 -4.67
C LEU A 244 -5.99 -11.64 -4.20
N GLY A 245 -4.95 -10.93 -3.75
CA GLY A 245 -5.07 -9.53 -3.37
C GLY A 245 -5.46 -8.64 -4.53
N CYS A 246 -4.83 -8.77 -5.70
CA CYS A 246 -5.26 -8.05 -6.92
C CYS A 246 -6.70 -8.40 -7.30
N GLY A 247 -7.06 -9.69 -7.27
CA GLY A 247 -8.42 -10.14 -7.56
C GLY A 247 -9.45 -9.55 -6.60
N LEU A 248 -9.20 -9.61 -5.29
CA LEU A 248 -10.11 -9.11 -4.26
C LEU A 248 -10.29 -7.59 -4.33
N VAL A 249 -9.20 -6.85 -4.53
CA VAL A 249 -9.25 -5.38 -4.64
C VAL A 249 -10.04 -4.95 -5.88
N LEU A 250 -9.81 -5.59 -7.03
CA LEU A 250 -10.56 -5.31 -8.26
C LEU A 250 -12.02 -5.71 -8.11
N PHE A 251 -12.30 -6.86 -7.52
CA PHE A 251 -13.66 -7.35 -7.30
C PHE A 251 -14.48 -6.40 -6.40
N LEU A 252 -13.94 -5.99 -5.25
CA LEU A 252 -14.63 -5.01 -4.41
C LEU A 252 -14.76 -3.64 -5.08
N GLY A 253 -13.73 -3.18 -5.79
CA GLY A 253 -13.81 -1.96 -6.58
C GLY A 253 -14.91 -2.04 -7.64
N PHE A 254 -15.05 -3.18 -8.31
CA PHE A 254 -16.10 -3.43 -9.28
C PHE A 254 -17.48 -3.43 -8.62
N ILE A 255 -17.67 -4.09 -7.48
CA ILE A 255 -18.93 -4.05 -6.72
C ILE A 255 -19.33 -2.62 -6.39
N PHE A 256 -18.43 -1.82 -5.80
CA PHE A 256 -18.72 -0.41 -5.51
C PHE A 256 -19.09 0.36 -6.78
N ALA A 257 -18.40 0.12 -7.90
CA ALA A 257 -18.68 0.79 -9.14
C ALA A 257 -20.05 0.38 -9.74
N VAL A 258 -20.43 -0.90 -9.66
CA VAL A 258 -21.74 -1.39 -10.11
C VAL A 258 -22.88 -0.76 -9.33
N ILE A 259 -22.74 -0.58 -8.02
CA ILE A 259 -23.79 0.03 -7.17
C ILE A 259 -24.17 1.44 -7.68
N LYS A 260 -23.23 2.23 -8.21
CA LYS A 260 -23.50 3.63 -8.64
C LYS A 260 -23.48 3.88 -10.14
N ALA A 261 -22.82 3.03 -10.92
CA ALA A 261 -22.61 3.23 -12.36
C ALA A 261 -22.71 1.90 -13.15
N PRO A 262 -23.82 1.14 -13.01
CA PRO A 262 -23.90 -0.24 -13.51
C PRO A 262 -23.68 -0.34 -15.03
N GLN A 263 -24.36 0.49 -15.83
CA GLN A 263 -24.32 0.40 -17.29
C GLN A 263 -22.92 0.57 -17.89
N LYS A 264 -22.16 1.56 -17.38
CA LYS A 264 -20.82 1.85 -17.91
C LYS A 264 -19.77 0.85 -17.42
N ILE A 265 -19.90 0.38 -16.17
CA ILE A 265 -18.87 -0.49 -15.58
C ILE A 265 -19.01 -1.93 -16.08
N ILE A 266 -20.25 -2.45 -16.23
CA ILE A 266 -20.46 -3.83 -16.68
C ILE A 266 -19.79 -4.02 -18.05
N THR A 267 -20.04 -3.13 -19.01
CA THR A 267 -19.44 -3.25 -20.36
C THR A 267 -17.91 -3.15 -20.30
N ARG A 268 -17.35 -2.14 -19.63
CA ARG A 268 -15.91 -1.96 -19.52
C ARG A 268 -15.24 -3.05 -18.69
N GLY A 269 -15.88 -3.48 -17.61
CA GLY A 269 -15.39 -4.54 -16.73
C GLY A 269 -15.37 -5.89 -17.44
N LEU A 270 -16.39 -6.23 -18.22
CA LEU A 270 -16.42 -7.46 -19.05
C LEU A 270 -15.30 -7.45 -20.10
N ILE A 271 -15.08 -6.32 -20.78
CA ILE A 271 -13.98 -6.18 -21.73
C ILE A 271 -12.63 -6.36 -21.02
N LEU A 272 -12.42 -5.71 -19.87
CA LEU A 272 -11.19 -5.84 -19.12
C LEU A 272 -10.96 -7.27 -18.62
N MET A 273 -11.99 -7.92 -18.08
CA MET A 273 -11.90 -9.32 -17.63
C MET A 273 -11.60 -10.26 -18.80
N ALA A 274 -12.23 -10.07 -19.95
CA ALA A 274 -11.96 -10.87 -21.15
C ALA A 274 -10.51 -10.68 -21.64
N VAL A 275 -10.03 -9.43 -21.72
CA VAL A 275 -8.65 -9.13 -22.14
C VAL A 275 -7.65 -9.73 -21.15
N MET A 276 -7.86 -9.57 -19.85
CA MET A 276 -6.99 -10.14 -18.82
C MET A 276 -7.01 -11.68 -18.85
N GLY A 277 -8.19 -12.28 -18.95
CA GLY A 277 -8.35 -13.74 -19.02
C GLY A 277 -7.65 -14.33 -20.24
N LEU A 278 -7.88 -13.75 -21.42
CA LEU A 278 -7.21 -14.17 -22.66
C LEU A 278 -5.69 -13.98 -22.58
N SER A 279 -5.23 -12.85 -22.04
CA SER A 279 -3.80 -12.58 -21.87
C SER A 279 -3.14 -13.57 -20.90
N LEU A 280 -3.80 -13.89 -19.78
CA LEU A 280 -3.31 -14.89 -18.82
C LEU A 280 -3.28 -16.29 -19.41
N THR A 281 -4.33 -16.69 -20.13
CA THR A 281 -4.38 -18.00 -20.79
C THR A 281 -3.30 -18.12 -21.85
N ALA A 282 -3.14 -17.11 -22.70
CA ALA A 282 -2.10 -17.08 -23.72
C ALA A 282 -0.69 -17.13 -23.09
N LEU A 283 -0.47 -16.39 -22.00
CA LEU A 283 0.80 -16.39 -21.28
C LEU A 283 1.07 -17.75 -20.62
N ARG A 284 0.06 -18.38 -20.02
CA ARG A 284 0.20 -19.71 -19.42
C ARG A 284 0.57 -20.80 -20.42
N ILE A 285 0.03 -20.69 -21.64
CA ILE A 285 0.39 -21.60 -22.75
C ILE A 285 1.81 -21.30 -23.26
N ALA A 286 2.16 -20.02 -23.44
CA ALA A 286 3.44 -19.63 -24.04
C ALA A 286 4.63 -19.76 -23.06
N LYS A 287 4.41 -19.53 -21.77
CA LYS A 287 5.45 -19.47 -20.73
C LYS A 287 4.95 -20.05 -19.40
N PRO A 288 4.72 -21.39 -19.33
CA PRO A 288 4.21 -22.05 -18.14
C PRO A 288 5.16 -21.90 -16.92
N GLU A 289 6.46 -21.71 -17.15
CA GLU A 289 7.46 -21.53 -16.10
C GLU A 289 7.16 -20.34 -15.18
N PHE A 290 6.48 -19.30 -15.64
CA PHE A 290 6.11 -18.15 -14.78
C PHE A 290 5.04 -18.49 -13.76
N PHE A 291 4.27 -19.54 -13.98
CA PHE A 291 3.21 -20.00 -13.09
C PHE A 291 3.67 -21.11 -12.15
N LYS A 292 4.79 -21.76 -12.47
CA LYS A 292 5.27 -22.95 -11.77
C LYS A 292 5.42 -22.75 -10.24
N VAL A 293 5.98 -21.62 -9.81
CA VAL A 293 6.13 -21.32 -8.37
C VAL A 293 4.78 -21.22 -7.68
N TYR A 294 3.81 -20.60 -8.33
CA TYR A 294 2.46 -20.47 -7.81
C TYR A 294 1.70 -21.81 -7.78
N ASP A 295 1.83 -22.59 -8.86
CA ASP A 295 1.18 -23.90 -9.01
C ASP A 295 1.72 -24.89 -7.96
N LEU A 296 3.04 -25.04 -7.82
CA LEU A 296 3.68 -25.88 -6.79
C LEU A 296 3.20 -25.52 -5.40
N ARG A 297 3.17 -24.23 -5.07
CA ARG A 297 2.68 -23.77 -3.77
C ARG A 297 1.19 -24.00 -3.55
N SER A 298 0.41 -24.14 -4.61
CA SER A 298 -1.01 -24.46 -4.54
C SER A 298 -1.25 -25.97 -4.47
N GLU A 299 -0.32 -26.78 -5.03
CA GLU A 299 -0.37 -28.24 -5.04
C GLU A 299 0.09 -28.83 -3.72
N ASP A 300 1.14 -28.29 -3.09
CA ASP A 300 1.61 -28.69 -1.74
C ASP A 300 0.50 -28.65 -0.67
N LYS A 301 -0.69 -28.16 -1.01
CA LYS A 301 -1.83 -27.95 -0.13
C LYS A 301 -3.05 -28.84 -0.43
N LYS A 302 -2.91 -29.79 -1.32
CA LYS A 302 -4.00 -30.71 -1.64
C LYS A 302 -4.09 -31.93 -0.71
N ASP A 303 -3.09 -32.13 0.16
CA ASP A 303 -3.19 -33.15 1.20
C ASP A 303 -4.18 -32.71 2.29
N GLU A 304 -5.08 -33.60 2.69
CA GLU A 304 -6.19 -33.33 3.63
C GLU A 304 -5.72 -32.76 4.99
N THR A 305 -4.54 -33.14 5.46
CA THR A 305 -3.87 -32.57 6.64
C THR A 305 -3.56 -31.07 6.49
N HIS A 306 -3.48 -30.58 5.28
CA HIS A 306 -3.10 -29.19 4.99
C HIS A 306 -4.27 -28.22 5.02
N SER A 307 -5.51 -28.67 4.79
CA SER A 307 -6.71 -27.81 4.91
C SER A 307 -6.97 -27.47 6.38
N GLU A 308 -6.84 -28.44 7.27
CA GLU A 308 -6.96 -28.24 8.73
C GLU A 308 -5.84 -27.31 9.25
N GLU A 309 -4.63 -27.45 8.73
CA GLU A 309 -3.51 -26.57 9.09
C GLU A 309 -3.72 -25.13 8.58
N VAL A 310 -4.33 -24.94 7.40
CA VAL A 310 -4.66 -23.61 6.86
C VAL A 310 -5.80 -22.97 7.63
N GLU A 311 -6.87 -23.68 7.93
CA GLU A 311 -7.98 -23.18 8.74
C GLU A 311 -7.51 -22.87 10.16
N GLY A 312 -6.75 -23.78 10.78
CA GLY A 312 -6.15 -23.58 12.09
C GLY A 312 -5.21 -22.38 12.12
N ARG A 313 -4.42 -22.17 11.05
CA ARG A 313 -3.54 -21.01 10.93
C ARG A 313 -4.34 -19.71 10.77
N ILE A 314 -5.38 -19.68 9.93
CA ILE A 314 -6.23 -18.49 9.76
C ILE A 314 -6.93 -18.16 11.09
N LEU A 315 -7.47 -19.13 11.79
CA LEU A 315 -8.10 -18.94 13.10
C LEU A 315 -7.09 -18.47 14.14
N LYS A 316 -5.89 -19.06 14.16
CA LYS A 316 -4.80 -18.62 15.04
C LYS A 316 -4.38 -17.19 14.73
N ASP A 317 -4.20 -16.82 13.45
CA ASP A 317 -3.83 -15.48 13.03
C ASP A 317 -4.91 -14.43 13.34
N MET A 318 -6.19 -14.83 13.35
CA MET A 318 -7.30 -13.92 13.66
C MET A 318 -7.62 -13.83 15.15
N PHE A 319 -7.47 -14.91 15.90
CA PHE A 319 -7.96 -15.01 17.27
C PHE A 319 -6.87 -15.45 18.29
N GLY A 320 -5.67 -15.89 17.87
CA GLY A 320 -4.63 -16.35 18.79
C GLY A 320 -4.20 -15.30 19.80
N TRP A 321 -4.24 -14.02 19.39
CA TRP A 321 -3.98 -12.90 20.27
C TRP A 321 -4.93 -12.81 21.48
N THR A 322 -6.16 -13.32 21.36
CA THR A 322 -7.14 -13.26 22.46
C THR A 322 -6.76 -14.17 23.61
N VAL A 323 -6.20 -15.35 23.31
CA VAL A 323 -5.70 -16.27 24.33
C VAL A 323 -4.50 -15.67 25.04
N TRP A 324 -3.53 -15.23 24.26
CA TRP A 324 -2.31 -14.64 24.82
C TRP A 324 -2.61 -13.39 25.66
N ILE A 325 -3.45 -12.48 25.18
CA ILE A 325 -3.73 -11.21 25.89
C ILE A 325 -4.49 -11.47 27.20
N ALA A 326 -5.32 -12.53 27.27
CA ALA A 326 -6.06 -12.89 28.47
C ALA A 326 -5.14 -13.40 29.60
N GLU A 327 -3.95 -13.89 29.26
CA GLU A 327 -2.94 -14.38 30.23
C GLU A 327 -2.01 -13.27 30.75
N GLN A 328 -2.15 -12.03 30.23
CA GLN A 328 -1.28 -10.93 30.61
C GLN A 328 -1.73 -10.24 31.90
N ASP A 329 -0.77 -9.66 32.61
CA ASP A 329 -1.03 -8.73 33.70
C ASP A 329 -1.80 -7.50 33.20
N MET A 330 -2.45 -6.75 34.10
CA MET A 330 -3.36 -5.65 33.76
C MET A 330 -2.74 -4.60 32.85
N ILE A 331 -1.47 -4.23 33.04
CA ILE A 331 -0.80 -3.18 32.25
C ILE A 331 -0.50 -3.69 30.83
N PRO A 332 0.16 -4.83 30.60
CA PRO A 332 0.33 -5.40 29.26
C PRO A 332 -1.00 -5.75 28.59
N PHE A 333 -2.02 -6.21 29.34
CA PHE A 333 -3.36 -6.43 28.80
C PHE A 333 -3.96 -5.16 28.20
N LEU A 334 -3.87 -4.03 28.90
CA LEU A 334 -4.48 -2.78 28.45
C LEU A 334 -3.61 -2.04 27.42
N PHE A 335 -2.31 -1.93 27.65
CA PHE A 335 -1.41 -1.04 26.89
C PHE A 335 -0.26 -1.75 26.20
N GLY A 336 -0.20 -3.08 26.29
CA GLY A 336 0.80 -3.90 25.61
C GLY A 336 2.22 -3.79 26.18
N ASN A 337 3.18 -4.28 25.38
CA ASN A 337 4.60 -4.36 25.75
C ASN A 337 5.46 -3.27 25.09
N GLY A 338 4.83 -2.22 24.59
CA GLY A 338 5.49 -1.09 23.95
C GLY A 338 5.34 -1.04 22.44
N LEU A 339 4.91 0.12 21.95
CA LEU A 339 4.72 0.38 20.52
C LEU A 339 6.06 0.27 19.79
N GLY A 340 6.00 -0.33 18.60
CA GLY A 340 7.15 -0.45 17.72
C GLY A 340 8.09 -1.61 18.05
N VAL A 341 7.85 -2.36 19.15
CA VAL A 341 8.69 -3.49 19.57
C VAL A 341 8.70 -4.62 18.52
N MET A 342 7.59 -4.83 17.85
CA MET A 342 7.44 -5.84 16.79
C MET A 342 7.87 -5.36 15.41
N SER A 343 8.35 -4.13 15.30
CA SER A 343 8.79 -3.53 14.05
C SER A 343 10.02 -4.18 13.47
N ASN A 344 10.07 -4.29 12.14
CA ASN A 344 11.27 -4.72 11.45
C ASN A 344 12.43 -3.72 11.70
N GLY A 345 13.49 -4.20 12.35
CA GLY A 345 14.66 -3.39 12.69
C GLY A 345 14.63 -2.76 14.09
N ALA A 346 13.56 -2.91 14.87
CA ALA A 346 13.52 -2.46 16.27
C ALA A 346 14.64 -3.10 17.10
N GLU A 347 14.92 -4.37 16.87
CA GLU A 347 16.00 -5.14 17.49
C GLU A 347 17.42 -4.59 17.25
N LYS A 348 17.59 -3.76 16.20
CA LYS A 348 18.88 -3.12 15.88
C LYS A 348 19.14 -1.88 16.75
N ILE A 349 18.08 -1.30 17.32
CA ILE A 349 18.15 -0.05 18.09
C ILE A 349 17.77 -0.23 19.55
N SER A 350 17.06 -1.30 19.90
CA SER A 350 16.54 -1.60 21.24
C SER A 350 16.93 -3.00 21.66
N SER A 351 17.64 -3.12 22.81
CA SER A 351 17.90 -4.41 23.45
C SER A 351 16.62 -5.05 23.93
N TYR A 352 15.71 -4.24 24.50
CA TYR A 352 14.40 -4.69 24.92
C TYR A 352 13.59 -5.34 23.78
N ALA A 353 13.54 -4.69 22.60
CA ALA A 353 12.87 -5.27 21.43
C ALA A 353 13.50 -6.58 20.96
N ARG A 354 14.82 -6.73 21.12
CA ARG A 354 15.53 -7.98 20.82
C ARG A 354 15.12 -9.08 21.78
N ASP A 355 15.08 -8.78 23.09
CA ASP A 355 14.72 -9.75 24.12
C ASP A 355 13.27 -10.23 23.97
N VAL A 356 12.34 -9.32 23.65
CA VAL A 356 10.94 -9.67 23.36
C VAL A 356 10.84 -10.61 22.14
N ARG A 357 11.59 -10.35 21.09
CA ARG A 357 11.59 -11.22 19.90
C ARG A 357 12.19 -12.60 20.16
N MET A 358 13.22 -12.70 21.02
CA MET A 358 13.83 -13.98 21.40
C MET A 358 12.87 -14.88 22.18
N GLN A 359 11.78 -14.36 22.74
CA GLN A 359 10.72 -15.16 23.39
C GLN A 359 9.88 -15.99 22.40
N GLY A 360 10.23 -15.96 21.11
CA GLY A 360 9.62 -16.82 20.09
C GLY A 360 8.20 -16.42 19.69
N ILE A 361 7.79 -15.19 19.97
CA ILE A 361 6.47 -14.70 19.66
C ILE A 361 6.38 -14.45 18.17
N SER A 362 5.60 -15.27 17.49
CA SER A 362 5.31 -15.11 16.07
C SER A 362 4.10 -14.20 15.91
N THR A 363 4.35 -12.99 15.43
CA THR A 363 3.28 -12.04 15.06
C THR A 363 3.17 -11.97 13.55
N GLU A 364 2.51 -12.95 12.93
CA GLU A 364 2.33 -12.92 11.47
C GLU A 364 1.20 -11.96 11.06
N SER A 365 0.18 -11.81 11.89
CA SER A 365 -0.95 -10.91 11.61
C SER A 365 -0.74 -9.49 12.16
N GLU A 366 -1.46 -8.54 11.58
CA GLU A 366 -1.46 -7.15 12.08
C GLU A 366 -2.13 -7.03 13.44
N ILE A 367 -3.17 -7.85 13.69
CA ILE A 367 -3.90 -7.80 14.95
C ILE A 367 -3.07 -8.36 16.10
N ASP A 368 -2.32 -9.46 15.89
CA ASP A 368 -1.42 -10.02 16.89
C ASP A 368 -0.35 -8.99 17.26
N SER A 369 0.27 -8.36 16.24
CA SER A 369 1.30 -7.34 16.47
C SER A 369 0.74 -6.15 17.25
N THR A 370 -0.46 -5.69 16.89
CA THR A 370 -1.12 -4.55 17.52
C THR A 370 -1.50 -4.88 18.98
N ALA A 371 -2.00 -6.09 19.24
CA ALA A 371 -2.32 -6.56 20.57
C ALA A 371 -1.06 -6.68 21.45
N TRP A 372 0.02 -7.21 20.88
CA TRP A 372 1.30 -7.30 21.58
C TRP A 372 1.89 -5.94 21.91
N GLU A 373 1.90 -5.01 20.94
CA GLU A 373 2.52 -3.70 21.09
C GLU A 373 1.73 -2.76 22.01
N GLY A 374 0.40 -2.73 21.90
CA GLY A 374 -0.42 -1.73 22.59
C GLY A 374 -1.66 -2.28 23.30
N GLY A 375 -1.74 -3.59 23.49
CA GLY A 375 -2.83 -4.24 24.23
C GLY A 375 -4.20 -4.03 23.57
N MET A 376 -5.24 -4.31 24.36
CA MET A 376 -6.64 -4.12 23.95
C MET A 376 -6.92 -2.68 23.53
N TYR A 377 -6.30 -1.71 24.20
CA TYR A 377 -6.47 -0.29 23.89
C TYR A 377 -6.06 0.02 22.46
N LEU A 378 -4.88 -0.43 22.02
CA LEU A 378 -4.40 -0.18 20.66
C LEU A 378 -5.20 -0.96 19.62
N VAL A 379 -5.59 -2.21 19.89
CA VAL A 379 -6.44 -2.99 18.98
C VAL A 379 -7.72 -2.22 18.67
N LEU A 380 -8.44 -1.78 19.69
CA LEU A 380 -9.70 -1.05 19.51
C LEU A 380 -9.50 0.25 18.73
N ILE A 381 -8.48 1.01 19.07
CA ILE A 381 -8.22 2.33 18.47
C ILE A 381 -7.70 2.21 17.05
N TRP A 382 -6.72 1.32 16.81
CA TRP A 382 -6.10 1.16 15.51
C TRP A 382 -7.09 0.62 14.48
N PHE A 383 -7.81 -0.44 14.81
CA PHE A 383 -8.82 -1.00 13.91
C PHE A 383 -10.07 -0.11 13.85
N GLY A 384 -10.49 0.49 14.96
CA GLY A 384 -11.58 1.48 14.98
C GLY A 384 -11.30 2.66 14.04
N MET A 385 -10.07 3.17 14.01
CA MET A 385 -9.63 4.20 13.07
C MET A 385 -9.74 3.73 11.62
N ARG A 386 -9.23 2.54 11.32
CA ARG A 386 -9.24 1.99 9.96
C ARG A 386 -10.67 1.86 9.45
N ILE A 387 -11.58 1.34 10.29
CA ILE A 387 -13.01 1.26 10.00
C ILE A 387 -13.61 2.66 9.79
N TRP A 388 -13.28 3.61 10.66
CA TRP A 388 -13.75 5.00 10.51
C TRP A 388 -13.28 5.62 9.19
N VAL A 389 -12.03 5.41 8.79
CA VAL A 389 -11.49 5.89 7.51
C VAL A 389 -12.28 5.30 6.34
N ILE A 390 -12.57 4.00 6.35
CA ILE A 390 -13.37 3.32 5.32
C ILE A 390 -14.78 3.93 5.25
N ILE A 391 -15.46 4.05 6.40
CA ILE A 391 -16.81 4.64 6.48
C ILE A 391 -16.79 6.07 5.94
N ARG A 392 -15.75 6.86 6.28
CA ARG A 392 -15.60 8.22 5.79
C ARG A 392 -15.39 8.26 4.27
N CYS A 393 -14.58 7.38 3.72
CA CYS A 393 -14.41 7.24 2.26
C CYS A 393 -15.73 6.85 1.57
N ILE A 394 -16.50 5.91 2.14
CA ILE A 394 -17.83 5.56 1.63
C ILE A 394 -18.76 6.78 1.63
N GLY A 395 -18.76 7.58 2.71
CA GLY A 395 -19.55 8.81 2.78
C GLY A 395 -19.19 9.84 1.71
N LEU A 396 -17.90 10.00 1.41
CA LEU A 396 -17.42 10.89 0.33
C LEU A 396 -17.76 10.34 -1.06
N TRP A 397 -17.58 9.04 -1.28
CA TRP A 397 -17.94 8.36 -2.51
C TRP A 397 -19.44 8.48 -2.84
N ARG A 398 -20.32 8.36 -1.82
CA ARG A 398 -21.76 8.56 -2.00
C ARG A 398 -22.11 9.95 -2.53
N GLN A 399 -21.31 10.96 -2.23
CA GLN A 399 -21.52 12.34 -2.67
C GLN A 399 -21.02 12.63 -4.09
N ALA A 400 -20.19 11.76 -4.67
CA ALA A 400 -19.68 11.91 -6.03
C ALA A 400 -20.81 11.76 -7.07
N ARG A 401 -20.73 12.53 -8.17
CA ARG A 401 -21.75 12.60 -9.23
C ARG A 401 -21.20 12.29 -10.63
N ASP A 402 -19.95 12.67 -10.93
CA ASP A 402 -19.35 12.33 -12.23
C ASP A 402 -19.06 10.84 -12.33
N THR A 403 -19.60 10.19 -13.37
CA THR A 403 -19.53 8.72 -13.52
C THR A 403 -18.10 8.20 -13.59
N ASN A 404 -17.20 8.87 -14.32
CA ASN A 404 -15.83 8.41 -14.44
C ASN A 404 -15.08 8.54 -13.10
N THR A 405 -15.34 9.62 -12.38
CA THR A 405 -14.79 9.85 -11.04
C THR A 405 -15.35 8.85 -10.02
N ILE A 406 -16.67 8.54 -10.10
CA ILE A 406 -17.28 7.49 -9.26
C ILE A 406 -16.58 6.15 -9.45
N ILE A 407 -16.37 5.73 -10.71
CA ILE A 407 -15.72 4.45 -11.00
C ILE A 407 -14.27 4.46 -10.49
N ALA A 408 -13.53 5.53 -10.73
CA ALA A 408 -12.15 5.68 -10.24
C ALA A 408 -12.09 5.62 -8.70
N MET A 409 -12.96 6.35 -8.01
CA MET A 409 -13.07 6.31 -6.55
C MET A 409 -13.50 4.94 -6.03
N SER A 410 -14.32 4.18 -6.77
CA SER A 410 -14.76 2.83 -6.40
C SER A 410 -13.59 1.85 -6.34
N PHE A 411 -12.69 1.89 -7.31
CA PHE A 411 -11.50 1.02 -7.30
C PHE A 411 -10.55 1.39 -6.15
N LEU A 412 -10.31 2.68 -5.89
CA LEU A 412 -9.54 3.10 -4.73
C LEU A 412 -10.22 2.70 -3.42
N LEU A 413 -11.55 2.80 -3.33
CA LEU A 413 -12.32 2.38 -2.16
C LEU A 413 -12.20 0.87 -1.92
N GLY A 414 -12.22 0.05 -2.99
CA GLY A 414 -11.96 -1.39 -2.91
C GLY A 414 -10.60 -1.67 -2.29
N TYR A 415 -9.54 -1.01 -2.75
CA TYR A 415 -8.19 -1.11 -2.19
C TYR A 415 -8.15 -0.66 -0.72
N ILE A 416 -8.69 0.53 -0.41
CA ILE A 416 -8.73 1.08 0.95
C ILE A 416 -9.45 0.12 1.90
N THR A 417 -10.53 -0.52 1.44
CA THR A 417 -11.28 -1.50 2.24
C THR A 417 -10.46 -2.76 2.51
N VAL A 418 -9.89 -3.40 1.47
CA VAL A 418 -9.10 -4.63 1.63
C VAL A 418 -7.88 -4.38 2.53
N ILE A 419 -7.10 -3.35 2.21
CA ILE A 419 -5.88 -3.04 2.97
C ILE A 419 -6.23 -2.50 4.36
N GLY A 420 -7.32 -1.76 4.48
CA GLY A 420 -7.84 -1.29 5.76
C GLY A 420 -8.18 -2.43 6.72
N PHE A 421 -8.68 -3.56 6.24
CA PHE A 421 -8.97 -4.73 7.09
C PHE A 421 -7.76 -5.65 7.27
N TYR A 422 -7.03 -5.95 6.20
CA TYR A 422 -6.04 -7.03 6.20
C TYR A 422 -4.58 -6.54 6.16
N GLY A 423 -4.31 -5.30 5.75
CA GLY A 423 -2.95 -4.80 5.57
C GLY A 423 -2.16 -4.63 6.87
N ALA A 424 -0.91 -5.08 6.86
CA ALA A 424 0.04 -4.92 7.97
C ALA A 424 0.61 -3.49 8.02
N LEU A 425 -0.22 -2.51 8.37
CA LEU A 425 0.09 -1.08 8.29
C LEU A 425 1.12 -0.65 9.34
N SER A 426 1.09 -1.23 10.55
CA SER A 426 2.03 -0.88 11.62
C SER A 426 3.39 -1.52 11.42
N ARG A 427 3.45 -2.71 10.80
CA ARG A 427 4.68 -3.50 10.67
C ARG A 427 5.45 -3.23 9.40
N GLN A 428 4.75 -2.91 8.32
CA GLN A 428 5.33 -2.76 6.98
C GLN A 428 5.12 -1.34 6.44
N PRO A 429 6.07 -0.45 6.63
CA PRO A 429 6.01 0.92 6.12
C PRO A 429 5.57 1.05 4.66
N PRO A 430 6.00 0.17 3.72
CA PRO A 430 5.51 0.24 2.35
C PRO A 430 3.99 0.10 2.22
N ILE A 431 3.38 -0.81 2.98
CA ILE A 431 1.91 -1.00 2.94
C ILE A 431 1.20 0.25 3.47
N ALA A 432 1.69 0.80 4.60
CA ALA A 432 1.15 2.04 5.15
C ALA A 432 1.25 3.20 4.17
N ILE A 433 2.39 3.36 3.51
CA ILE A 433 2.59 4.41 2.49
C ILE A 433 1.59 4.25 1.34
N TRP A 434 1.44 3.05 0.78
CA TRP A 434 0.48 2.80 -0.30
C TRP A 434 -0.96 3.02 0.14
N PHE A 435 -1.33 2.62 1.35
CA PHE A 435 -2.64 2.83 1.92
C PHE A 435 -2.99 4.32 2.06
N TRP A 436 -2.13 5.09 2.73
CA TRP A 436 -2.37 6.51 2.95
C TRP A 436 -2.24 7.35 1.68
N LEU A 437 -1.37 6.96 0.74
CA LEU A 437 -1.29 7.55 -0.59
C LEU A 437 -2.60 7.34 -1.36
N SER A 438 -3.19 6.14 -1.30
CA SER A 438 -4.46 5.82 -1.95
C SER A 438 -5.62 6.63 -1.38
N ILE A 439 -5.66 6.83 -0.06
CA ILE A 439 -6.63 7.74 0.58
C ILE A 439 -6.44 9.17 0.07
N GLY A 440 -5.21 9.65 -0.03
CA GLY A 440 -4.90 10.97 -0.58
C GLY A 440 -5.37 11.12 -2.03
N CYS A 441 -5.16 10.10 -2.86
CA CYS A 441 -5.64 10.04 -4.24
C CYS A 441 -7.17 10.05 -4.30
N PHE A 442 -7.82 9.30 -3.42
CA PHE A 442 -9.27 9.27 -3.29
C PHE A 442 -9.85 10.65 -2.95
N VAL A 443 -9.24 11.36 -2.00
CA VAL A 443 -9.65 12.72 -1.62
C VAL A 443 -9.41 13.72 -2.75
N ALA A 444 -8.32 13.60 -3.50
CA ALA A 444 -8.06 14.45 -4.66
C ALA A 444 -9.14 14.27 -5.75
N LEU A 445 -9.57 13.03 -6.01
CA LEU A 445 -10.68 12.74 -6.94
C LEU A 445 -12.01 13.30 -6.42
N TYR A 446 -12.29 13.19 -5.14
CA TYR A 446 -13.49 13.81 -4.55
C TYR A 446 -13.53 15.33 -4.77
N TYR A 447 -12.41 16.02 -4.59
CA TYR A 447 -12.36 17.47 -4.87
C TYR A 447 -12.50 17.79 -6.36
N TYR A 448 -11.96 16.94 -7.22
CA TYR A 448 -12.17 17.07 -8.66
C TYR A 448 -13.65 16.95 -9.03
N ASP A 449 -14.35 15.93 -8.54
CA ASP A 449 -15.80 15.77 -8.74
C ASP A 449 -16.58 16.98 -8.27
N LYS A 450 -16.28 17.52 -7.08
CA LYS A 450 -16.90 18.74 -6.55
C LYS A 450 -16.66 19.96 -7.45
N SER A 451 -15.49 20.04 -8.08
CA SER A 451 -15.21 21.14 -9.00
C SER A 451 -16.03 21.06 -10.29
N LEU A 452 -16.28 19.86 -10.80
CA LEU A 452 -17.14 19.63 -11.95
C LEU A 452 -18.60 20.00 -11.64
N GLN A 453 -19.09 19.65 -10.45
CA GLN A 453 -20.45 20.04 -10.02
C GLN A 453 -20.61 21.55 -9.96
N SER A 454 -19.58 22.29 -9.50
CA SER A 454 -19.63 23.75 -9.39
C SER A 454 -19.47 24.49 -10.71
N SER A 455 -18.96 23.84 -11.76
CA SER A 455 -18.85 24.42 -13.10
C SER A 455 -20.13 24.23 -13.93
N ASN A 456 -20.96 23.26 -13.56
CA ASN A 456 -22.21 22.93 -14.24
C ASN A 456 -23.45 23.53 -13.54
N ALA A 457 -23.28 24.18 -12.38
CA ALA A 457 -24.28 24.91 -11.62
C ALA A 457 -24.11 26.42 -11.84
#